data_12c335cb5ab4baf1f9ce21e34a6c4c02
#
_entry.id   12c335cb5ab4baf1f9ce21e34a6c4c02
#
_cell.length_a   1.000
_cell.length_b   1.000
_cell.length_c   1.000
_cell.angle_alpha   90.00
_cell.angle_beta   90.00
_cell.angle_gamma   90.00
#
_symmetry.space_group_name_H-M   'P 1'
#
loop_
_entity.id
_entity.type
_entity.pdbx_description
1 polymer ?
#
loop_
_entity_poly.entity_id
_entity_poly.type
_entity_poly.pdbx_seq_one_letter_code
_entity_poly.pdbx_strand_id
1 'polypeptide(L)'
;MSFLDRMEERIAPNAALKRAQIRNQITQLNEERLSPDAALERAQIRNQITKLNTESDVLEAKGMILDKALGIDATNSGYSHGGASRRKSWAKKYHSRSLSPKSDIEENRKILRERSRDLAMNAPLATAAVNSTRTNCVGSGLVPKPKIDYEFLGISQESARELERLIKKEFALWAESSLCDNNDQNNFYELQQIAFTDWLRNGEEFVLIKYGKEQSYMPYRLRLKLVEADRICTEGSLEGEYDGYNKKEKNGNYIMNGVEIDKEGRVIAYHICSEFPGEKGIATKKWTRVLKRGNRTGNPNILHIFNGERADQYRGVPFLAPVIESLKQLTRYTEAEIMAAVINSMFSIFVKTEDAEGVSDFSGADDDLEEETNGEEDDEIEIGYGTVNFLKVGESIEAVESKHPSANFDGFVSAVSNQIGAALEISPEVLLKKFSNNFSASKGALNETWKAFKMRRKWFVNDFCQAVYELWFSEAVSTGRITAPGYFNNPLIKKAYTNATWNGPAQGQLDPLKEVNATVKRLELGLSTREDECAMMNGSDYEDNVRTLRNENEMLKKANEPLKEDGGKSDGSKN
;
A
#
# COMPACT_ATOMS: atom_id res chain seq x y z
N MET A 1 -9.21 -23.84 -31.10
CA MET A 1 -10.56 -24.45 -31.02
C MET A 1 -10.61 -25.33 -29.77
N SER A 2 -11.47 -24.99 -28.82
CA SER A 2 -11.63 -25.79 -27.62
C SER A 2 -12.38 -27.10 -27.94
N PHE A 3 -12.32 -28.08 -27.03
CA PHE A 3 -13.08 -29.34 -27.18
C PHE A 3 -14.59 -29.08 -27.30
N LEU A 4 -15.08 -28.02 -26.64
CA LEU A 4 -16.47 -27.55 -26.71
C LEU A 4 -16.83 -27.01 -28.12
N ASP A 5 -15.93 -26.27 -28.76
CA ASP A 5 -16.15 -25.77 -30.12
C ASP A 5 -16.33 -26.94 -31.11
N ARG A 6 -15.61 -28.05 -30.96
CA ARG A 6 -15.73 -29.25 -31.78
C ARG A 6 -16.99 -30.06 -31.49
N MET A 7 -17.48 -30.06 -30.27
CA MET A 7 -18.77 -30.71 -29.95
C MET A 7 -19.95 -29.87 -30.44
N GLU A 8 -19.91 -28.55 -30.33
CA GLU A 8 -20.95 -27.66 -30.90
C GLU A 8 -21.05 -27.77 -32.44
N GLU A 9 -19.91 -27.86 -33.13
CA GLU A 9 -19.91 -28.11 -34.59
C GLU A 9 -20.59 -29.41 -34.98
N ARG A 10 -20.53 -30.45 -34.14
CA ARG A 10 -21.18 -31.73 -34.39
C ARG A 10 -22.65 -31.76 -34.02
N ILE A 11 -23.07 -31.07 -32.99
CA ILE A 11 -24.42 -31.14 -32.42
C ILE A 11 -25.32 -30.03 -32.97
N ALA A 12 -24.78 -28.84 -33.22
CA ALA A 12 -25.52 -27.71 -33.75
C ALA A 12 -24.64 -26.80 -34.63
N PRO A 13 -24.27 -27.25 -35.84
CA PRO A 13 -23.35 -26.53 -36.73
C PRO A 13 -23.82 -25.10 -37.06
N ASN A 14 -25.13 -24.87 -37.11
CA ASN A 14 -25.70 -23.54 -37.35
C ASN A 14 -25.52 -22.55 -36.18
N ALA A 15 -25.44 -23.03 -34.96
CA ALA A 15 -25.22 -22.17 -33.78
C ALA A 15 -23.74 -21.76 -33.67
N ALA A 16 -22.81 -22.69 -33.96
CA ALA A 16 -21.38 -22.42 -34.00
C ALA A 16 -21.02 -21.40 -35.11
N LEU A 17 -21.62 -21.56 -36.31
CA LEU A 17 -21.44 -20.63 -37.43
C LEU A 17 -21.96 -19.22 -37.10
N LYS A 18 -23.13 -19.10 -36.46
CA LYS A 18 -23.69 -17.81 -36.02
C LYS A 18 -22.82 -17.13 -34.97
N ARG A 19 -22.25 -17.87 -34.01
CA ARG A 19 -21.31 -17.30 -33.02
C ARG A 19 -20.02 -16.80 -33.65
N ALA A 20 -19.47 -17.52 -34.63
CA ALA A 20 -18.28 -17.07 -35.35
C ALA A 20 -18.57 -15.79 -36.15
N GLN A 21 -19.74 -15.68 -36.79
CA GLN A 21 -20.17 -14.47 -37.49
C GLN A 21 -20.33 -13.28 -36.54
N ILE A 22 -20.93 -13.49 -35.36
CA ILE A 22 -21.10 -12.44 -34.34
C ILE A 22 -19.74 -12.00 -33.78
N ARG A 23 -18.78 -12.90 -33.53
CA ARG A 23 -17.42 -12.52 -33.13
C ARG A 23 -16.74 -11.61 -34.16
N ASN A 24 -16.87 -11.94 -35.44
CA ASN A 24 -16.31 -11.13 -36.53
C ASN A 24 -16.99 -9.76 -36.61
N GLN A 25 -18.31 -9.67 -36.42
CA GLN A 25 -19.03 -8.41 -36.37
C GLN A 25 -18.61 -7.54 -35.16
N ILE A 26 -18.41 -8.15 -33.97
CA ILE A 26 -17.91 -7.44 -32.80
C ILE A 26 -16.50 -6.89 -33.05
N THR A 27 -15.65 -7.64 -33.74
CA THR A 27 -14.30 -7.19 -34.09
C THR A 27 -14.33 -6.02 -35.05
N GLN A 28 -15.19 -6.05 -36.06
CA GLN A 28 -15.40 -4.94 -37.00
C GLN A 28 -15.97 -3.68 -36.34
N LEU A 29 -16.96 -3.82 -35.43
CA LEU A 29 -17.57 -2.71 -34.70
C LEU A 29 -16.63 -2.08 -33.62
N ASN A 30 -15.61 -2.81 -33.22
CA ASN A 30 -14.58 -2.24 -32.33
C ASN A 30 -13.53 -1.38 -33.11
N GLU A 31 -13.46 -1.55 -34.42
CA GLU A 31 -12.60 -0.78 -35.32
C GLU A 31 -13.27 0.50 -35.81
N GLU A 32 -14.61 0.59 -35.82
CA GLU A 32 -15.39 1.77 -36.23
C GLU A 32 -15.80 2.61 -35.01
N ARG A 33 -15.31 3.85 -34.96
CA ARG A 33 -15.58 4.81 -33.88
C ARG A 33 -17.00 5.40 -33.99
N LEU A 34 -17.81 5.17 -32.94
CA LEU A 34 -18.84 6.05 -32.35
C LEU A 34 -19.75 6.84 -33.30
N SER A 35 -20.76 6.14 -33.86
CA SER A 35 -22.00 6.79 -34.27
C SER A 35 -23.18 6.32 -33.38
N PRO A 36 -24.28 7.07 -33.25
CA PRO A 36 -25.48 6.63 -32.52
C PRO A 36 -26.06 5.31 -33.01
N ASP A 37 -25.92 5.02 -34.29
CA ASP A 37 -26.34 3.77 -34.91
C ASP A 37 -25.55 2.55 -34.43
N ALA A 38 -24.25 2.72 -34.14
CA ALA A 38 -23.40 1.69 -33.58
C ALA A 38 -23.81 1.30 -32.13
N ALA A 39 -24.43 2.22 -31.37
CA ALA A 39 -24.96 1.91 -30.03
C ALA A 39 -26.20 1.01 -30.11
N LEU A 40 -27.06 1.23 -31.09
CA LEU A 40 -28.26 0.39 -31.32
C LEU A 40 -27.86 -1.01 -31.80
N GLU A 41 -26.91 -1.12 -32.71
CA GLU A 41 -26.34 -2.38 -33.17
C GLU A 41 -25.69 -3.17 -32.04
N ARG A 42 -24.92 -2.54 -31.17
CA ARG A 42 -24.36 -3.17 -29.97
C ARG A 42 -25.43 -3.70 -29.02
N ALA A 43 -26.54 -2.97 -28.84
CA ALA A 43 -27.67 -3.44 -28.03
C ALA A 43 -28.34 -4.67 -28.66
N GLN A 44 -28.52 -4.68 -29.97
CA GLN A 44 -29.07 -5.83 -30.72
C GLN A 44 -28.14 -7.05 -30.63
N ILE A 45 -26.83 -6.86 -30.77
CA ILE A 45 -25.82 -7.92 -30.63
C ILE A 45 -25.81 -8.47 -29.20
N ARG A 46 -25.89 -7.63 -28.17
CA ARG A 46 -26.03 -8.10 -26.78
C ARG A 46 -27.27 -8.97 -26.58
N ASN A 47 -28.40 -8.56 -27.12
CA ASN A 47 -29.64 -9.34 -27.03
C ASN A 47 -29.50 -10.68 -27.78
N GLN A 48 -28.81 -10.72 -28.92
CA GLN A 48 -28.53 -11.95 -29.63
C GLN A 48 -27.60 -12.88 -28.87
N ILE A 49 -26.55 -12.32 -28.23
CA ILE A 49 -25.63 -13.08 -27.35
C ILE A 49 -26.41 -13.67 -26.17
N THR A 50 -27.31 -12.90 -25.57
CA THR A 50 -28.14 -13.38 -24.45
C THR A 50 -29.05 -14.52 -24.89
N LYS A 51 -29.69 -14.42 -26.07
CA LYS A 51 -30.51 -15.50 -26.63
C LYS A 51 -29.68 -16.75 -26.92
N LEU A 52 -28.50 -16.61 -27.53
CA LEU A 52 -27.62 -17.74 -27.82
C LEU A 52 -27.09 -18.43 -26.56
N ASN A 53 -26.84 -17.68 -25.52
CA ASN A 53 -26.46 -18.25 -24.22
C ASN A 53 -27.63 -19.03 -23.58
N THR A 54 -28.86 -18.53 -23.70
CA THR A 54 -30.07 -19.24 -23.22
C THR A 54 -30.32 -20.53 -24.03
N GLU A 55 -30.12 -20.49 -25.35
CA GLU A 55 -30.21 -21.69 -26.19
C GLU A 55 -29.11 -22.71 -25.89
N SER A 56 -27.91 -22.26 -25.57
CA SER A 56 -26.80 -23.10 -25.09
C SER A 56 -27.13 -23.80 -23.79
N ASP A 57 -27.71 -23.05 -22.82
CA ASP A 57 -28.11 -23.61 -21.52
C ASP A 57 -29.21 -24.68 -21.69
N VAL A 58 -30.13 -24.50 -22.66
CA VAL A 58 -31.16 -25.48 -22.99
C VAL A 58 -30.57 -26.72 -23.66
N LEU A 59 -29.57 -26.55 -24.52
CA LEU A 59 -28.87 -27.66 -25.16
C LEU A 59 -28.02 -28.46 -24.16
N GLU A 60 -27.37 -27.76 -23.22
CA GLU A 60 -26.62 -28.41 -22.14
C GLU A 60 -27.56 -29.20 -21.20
N ALA A 61 -28.74 -28.63 -20.89
CA ALA A 61 -29.77 -29.32 -20.13
C ALA A 61 -30.31 -30.56 -20.83
N LYS A 62 -30.52 -30.48 -22.16
CA LYS A 62 -30.94 -31.62 -22.99
C LYS A 62 -29.86 -32.71 -23.08
N GLY A 63 -28.58 -32.30 -23.19
CA GLY A 63 -27.45 -33.22 -23.13
C GLY A 63 -27.39 -34.00 -21.81
N MET A 64 -27.67 -33.34 -20.70
CA MET A 64 -27.70 -33.96 -19.37
C MET A 64 -28.86 -34.93 -19.16
N ILE A 65 -30.04 -34.62 -19.74
CA ILE A 65 -31.19 -35.52 -19.70
C ILE A 65 -30.87 -36.79 -20.52
N LEU A 66 -30.18 -36.62 -21.65
CA LEU A 66 -29.72 -37.72 -22.48
C LEU A 66 -28.66 -38.56 -21.78
N ASP A 67 -27.65 -37.93 -21.14
CA ASP A 67 -26.62 -38.62 -20.38
C ASP A 67 -27.21 -39.40 -19.19
N LYS A 68 -28.19 -38.82 -18.50
CA LYS A 68 -28.92 -39.50 -17.42
C LYS A 68 -29.77 -40.65 -17.92
N ALA A 69 -30.39 -40.50 -19.10
CA ALA A 69 -31.18 -41.56 -19.77
C ALA A 69 -30.31 -42.69 -20.29
N LEU A 70 -29.06 -42.42 -20.64
CA LEU A 70 -28.05 -43.39 -21.08
C LEU A 70 -27.26 -44.03 -19.94
N GLY A 71 -27.55 -43.67 -18.69
CA GLY A 71 -26.82 -44.19 -17.51
C GLY A 71 -25.36 -43.75 -17.40
N ILE A 72 -25.01 -42.72 -18.16
CA ILE A 72 -23.67 -42.11 -18.08
C ILE A 72 -23.70 -41.21 -16.86
N ASP A 73 -23.14 -41.69 -15.73
CA ASP A 73 -22.89 -40.88 -14.57
C ASP A 73 -22.04 -39.67 -15.00
N ALA A 74 -22.56 -38.46 -14.76
CA ALA A 74 -21.85 -37.23 -15.08
C ALA A 74 -20.49 -37.28 -14.40
N THR A 75 -19.48 -37.65 -15.17
CA THR A 75 -18.10 -37.71 -14.67
C THR A 75 -17.75 -36.39 -14.04
N ASN A 76 -17.40 -36.46 -12.77
CA ASN A 76 -16.96 -35.35 -11.96
C ASN A 76 -15.72 -34.74 -12.66
N SER A 77 -15.94 -33.69 -13.46
CA SER A 77 -14.82 -32.91 -14.01
C SER A 77 -14.29 -32.03 -12.89
N GLY A 78 -13.04 -32.23 -12.46
CA GLY A 78 -12.38 -31.62 -11.30
C GLY A 78 -12.92 -30.23 -10.90
N TYR A 79 -12.96 -29.94 -9.62
CA TYR A 79 -13.52 -28.71 -9.03
C TYR A 79 -15.00 -28.39 -9.35
N SER A 80 -15.75 -29.24 -10.05
CA SER A 80 -17.19 -29.04 -10.35
C SER A 80 -18.06 -28.98 -9.09
N HIS A 81 -17.63 -29.63 -7.99
CA HIS A 81 -18.26 -29.51 -6.68
C HIS A 81 -17.70 -28.34 -5.86
N GLY A 82 -16.57 -27.76 -6.25
CA GLY A 82 -15.94 -26.57 -5.68
C GLY A 82 -16.37 -25.27 -6.39
N GLY A 83 -15.40 -24.40 -6.59
CA GLY A 83 -15.61 -23.07 -7.17
C GLY A 83 -16.01 -23.01 -8.64
N ALA A 84 -15.83 -24.10 -9.42
CA ALA A 84 -16.12 -24.13 -10.87
C ALA A 84 -17.60 -24.42 -11.20
N SER A 85 -18.47 -24.60 -10.21
CA SER A 85 -19.89 -24.84 -10.44
C SER A 85 -20.57 -23.61 -11.04
N ARG A 86 -21.28 -23.78 -12.14
CA ARG A 86 -22.17 -22.77 -12.74
C ARG A 86 -23.63 -22.89 -12.31
N ARG A 87 -24.00 -23.99 -11.61
CA ARG A 87 -25.39 -24.37 -11.27
C ARG A 87 -25.80 -24.01 -9.86
N LYS A 88 -24.84 -23.89 -8.92
CA LYS A 88 -25.14 -23.51 -7.53
C LYS A 88 -25.73 -22.10 -7.50
N SER A 89 -26.65 -21.85 -6.56
CA SER A 89 -27.36 -20.57 -6.45
C SER A 89 -26.45 -19.35 -6.40
N TRP A 90 -25.33 -19.45 -5.66
CA TRP A 90 -24.32 -18.41 -5.57
C TRP A 90 -23.59 -18.15 -6.90
N ALA A 91 -23.42 -19.20 -7.73
CA ALA A 91 -22.66 -19.11 -8.98
C ALA A 91 -23.49 -18.51 -10.13
N LYS A 92 -24.84 -18.56 -10.06
CA LYS A 92 -25.73 -18.03 -11.11
C LYS A 92 -25.57 -16.54 -11.38
N LYS A 93 -25.20 -15.76 -10.37
CA LYS A 93 -24.95 -14.30 -10.46
C LYS A 93 -23.46 -13.94 -10.45
N TYR A 94 -22.57 -14.92 -10.35
CA TYR A 94 -21.13 -14.71 -10.30
C TYR A 94 -20.52 -14.81 -11.69
N HIS A 95 -20.36 -13.65 -12.33
CA HIS A 95 -19.79 -13.55 -13.67
C HIS A 95 -18.33 -13.10 -13.57
N SER A 96 -17.41 -14.05 -13.64
CA SER A 96 -15.97 -13.78 -13.75
C SER A 96 -15.51 -13.98 -15.20
N ARG A 97 -14.62 -13.10 -15.66
CA ARG A 97 -13.99 -13.20 -17.00
C ARG A 97 -12.49 -13.34 -16.82
N SER A 98 -11.85 -14.08 -17.70
CA SER A 98 -10.40 -14.13 -17.77
C SER A 98 -9.93 -12.97 -18.65
N LEU A 99 -9.47 -11.90 -17.99
CA LEU A 99 -8.98 -10.70 -18.65
C LEU A 99 -7.47 -10.54 -18.41
N SER A 100 -6.82 -9.73 -19.23
CA SER A 100 -5.42 -9.36 -19.02
C SER A 100 -5.27 -8.45 -17.78
N PRO A 101 -4.08 -8.36 -17.16
CA PRO A 101 -3.82 -7.42 -16.08
C PRO A 101 -4.19 -5.98 -16.43
N LYS A 102 -4.04 -5.63 -17.70
CA LYS A 102 -4.44 -4.36 -18.26
C LYS A 102 -5.94 -4.08 -18.08
N SER A 103 -6.80 -5.04 -18.46
CA SER A 103 -8.26 -4.87 -18.38
C SER A 103 -8.79 -5.03 -16.95
N ASP A 104 -8.17 -5.88 -16.12
CA ASP A 104 -8.61 -6.10 -14.75
C ASP A 104 -8.19 -4.96 -13.80
N ILE A 105 -6.97 -4.41 -13.97
CA ILE A 105 -6.37 -3.46 -13.05
C ILE A 105 -6.58 -2.03 -13.53
N GLU A 106 -6.23 -1.74 -14.79
CA GLU A 106 -6.10 -0.37 -15.26
C GLU A 106 -7.43 0.40 -15.31
N GLU A 107 -8.55 -0.28 -15.60
CA GLU A 107 -9.89 0.33 -15.59
C GLU A 107 -10.30 0.85 -14.20
N ASN A 108 -9.88 0.12 -13.16
CA ASN A 108 -10.28 0.39 -11.78
C ASN A 108 -9.23 1.19 -10.99
N ARG A 109 -8.00 1.26 -11.50
CA ARG A 109 -6.83 1.78 -10.78
C ARG A 109 -7.04 3.18 -10.22
N LYS A 110 -7.58 4.10 -11.01
CA LYS A 110 -7.84 5.48 -10.58
C LYS A 110 -8.78 5.53 -9.38
N ILE A 111 -9.91 4.85 -9.48
CA ILE A 111 -10.93 4.80 -8.41
C ILE A 111 -10.36 4.14 -7.15
N LEU A 112 -9.59 3.06 -7.31
CA LEU A 112 -8.95 2.38 -6.19
C LEU A 112 -7.96 3.30 -5.47
N ARG A 113 -7.16 4.07 -6.21
CA ARG A 113 -6.22 5.04 -5.67
C ARG A 113 -6.92 6.16 -4.90
N GLU A 114 -7.92 6.78 -5.50
CA GLU A 114 -8.70 7.85 -4.87
C GLU A 114 -9.34 7.38 -3.56
N ARG A 115 -9.98 6.20 -3.57
CA ARG A 115 -10.60 5.62 -2.38
C ARG A 115 -9.58 5.18 -1.33
N SER A 116 -8.43 4.66 -1.75
CA SER A 116 -7.34 4.29 -0.83
C SER A 116 -6.77 5.52 -0.12
N ARG A 117 -6.59 6.64 -0.81
CA ARG A 117 -6.18 7.92 -0.21
C ARG A 117 -7.22 8.45 0.76
N ASP A 118 -8.50 8.47 0.37
CA ASP A 118 -9.60 8.89 1.24
C ASP A 118 -9.62 8.09 2.54
N LEU A 119 -9.58 6.77 2.46
CA LEU A 119 -9.55 5.90 3.63
C LEU A 119 -8.28 6.08 4.48
N ALA A 120 -7.13 6.23 3.85
CA ALA A 120 -5.87 6.45 4.59
C ALA A 120 -5.83 7.79 5.34
N MET A 121 -6.63 8.78 4.92
CA MET A 121 -6.77 10.08 5.59
C MET A 121 -7.90 10.08 6.63
N ASN A 122 -9.03 9.42 6.35
CA ASN A 122 -10.27 9.61 7.08
C ASN A 122 -10.71 8.38 7.90
N ALA A 123 -10.22 7.16 7.59
CA ALA A 123 -10.61 5.95 8.31
C ALA A 123 -9.49 5.51 9.29
N PRO A 124 -9.71 5.54 10.61
CA PRO A 124 -8.67 5.27 11.62
C PRO A 124 -7.96 3.93 11.42
N LEU A 125 -8.69 2.86 11.07
CA LEU A 125 -8.13 1.54 10.88
C LEU A 125 -7.26 1.44 9.62
N ALA A 126 -7.64 2.11 8.54
CA ALA A 126 -6.85 2.22 7.32
C ALA A 126 -5.54 2.99 7.57
N THR A 127 -5.65 4.13 8.28
CA THR A 127 -4.50 4.92 8.71
C THR A 127 -3.56 4.09 9.59
N ALA A 128 -4.11 3.31 10.54
CA ALA A 128 -3.33 2.43 11.40
C ALA A 128 -2.58 1.35 10.60
N ALA A 129 -3.22 0.72 9.60
CA ALA A 129 -2.61 -0.27 8.73
C ALA A 129 -1.42 0.30 7.95
N VAL A 130 -1.60 1.46 7.30
CA VAL A 130 -0.54 2.14 6.53
C VAL A 130 0.61 2.56 7.44
N ASN A 131 0.31 3.23 8.56
CA ASN A 131 1.33 3.72 9.48
C ASN A 131 2.10 2.58 10.16
N SER A 132 1.42 1.51 10.60
CA SER A 132 2.09 0.35 11.20
C SER A 132 3.01 -0.32 10.19
N THR A 133 2.59 -0.47 8.94
CA THR A 133 3.42 -1.04 7.87
C THR A 133 4.64 -0.16 7.59
N ARG A 134 4.47 1.16 7.43
CA ARG A 134 5.58 2.10 7.25
C ARG A 134 6.57 2.05 8.41
N THR A 135 6.07 2.12 9.65
CA THR A 135 6.92 2.15 10.85
C THR A 135 7.75 0.88 10.99
N ASN A 136 7.18 -0.28 10.68
CA ASN A 136 7.89 -1.56 10.81
C ASN A 136 8.74 -1.91 9.58
N CYS A 137 8.41 -1.40 8.39
CA CYS A 137 9.22 -1.65 7.19
C CYS A 137 10.39 -0.68 7.05
N VAL A 138 10.15 0.62 7.22
CA VAL A 138 11.13 1.70 6.97
C VAL A 138 11.55 2.38 8.27
N GLY A 139 10.62 2.64 9.18
CA GLY A 139 10.88 3.35 10.44
C GLY A 139 11.43 4.76 10.21
N SER A 140 12.54 5.08 10.85
CA SER A 140 13.26 6.35 10.67
C SER A 140 14.08 6.43 9.39
N GLY A 141 14.11 5.36 8.60
CA GLY A 141 14.89 5.22 7.38
C GLY A 141 15.78 3.98 7.41
N LEU A 142 16.01 3.43 6.22
CA LEU A 142 16.88 2.27 6.03
C LEU A 142 18.31 2.75 5.76
N VAL A 143 19.25 2.29 6.57
CA VAL A 143 20.65 2.70 6.50
C VAL A 143 21.45 1.61 5.79
N PRO A 144 22.25 1.95 4.75
CA PRO A 144 23.09 0.97 4.09
C PRO A 144 24.29 0.60 4.96
N LYS A 145 24.55 -0.69 5.04
CA LYS A 145 25.81 -1.24 5.53
C LYS A 145 26.57 -1.79 4.33
N PRO A 146 27.61 -1.11 3.84
CA PRO A 146 28.46 -1.63 2.77
C PRO A 146 29.03 -3.00 3.15
N LYS A 147 29.06 -3.89 2.19
CA LYS A 147 29.63 -5.24 2.33
C LYS A 147 30.42 -5.57 1.09
N ILE A 148 31.67 -5.11 1.07
CA ILE A 148 32.56 -5.26 -0.08
C ILE A 148 33.00 -6.71 -0.20
N ASP A 149 32.88 -7.27 -1.40
CA ASP A 149 33.42 -8.59 -1.71
C ASP A 149 34.92 -8.51 -1.94
N TYR A 150 35.68 -8.44 -0.85
CA TYR A 150 37.14 -8.26 -0.85
C TYR A 150 37.89 -9.45 -1.47
N GLU A 151 37.34 -10.66 -1.34
CA GLU A 151 37.94 -11.87 -1.93
C GLU A 151 37.89 -11.80 -3.45
N PHE A 152 36.74 -11.46 -4.02
CA PHE A 152 36.59 -11.29 -5.46
C PHE A 152 37.42 -10.13 -6.00
N LEU A 153 37.57 -9.04 -5.25
CA LEU A 153 38.34 -7.88 -5.64
C LEU A 153 39.86 -8.07 -5.44
N GLY A 154 40.30 -9.10 -4.74
CA GLY A 154 41.71 -9.37 -4.44
C GLY A 154 42.35 -8.33 -3.51
N ILE A 155 41.57 -7.69 -2.63
CA ILE A 155 42.06 -6.72 -1.64
C ILE A 155 42.07 -7.34 -0.24
N SER A 156 42.87 -6.76 0.67
CA SER A 156 42.89 -7.25 2.05
C SER A 156 41.58 -6.92 2.77
N GLN A 157 41.18 -7.74 3.73
CA GLN A 157 40.02 -7.50 4.56
C GLN A 157 40.11 -6.15 5.32
N GLU A 158 41.29 -5.76 5.72
CA GLU A 158 41.53 -4.49 6.41
C GLU A 158 41.27 -3.29 5.49
N SER A 159 41.80 -3.34 4.25
CA SER A 159 41.54 -2.32 3.22
C SER A 159 40.04 -2.24 2.86
N ALA A 160 39.35 -3.38 2.80
CA ALA A 160 37.91 -3.39 2.58
C ALA A 160 37.13 -2.70 3.72
N ARG A 161 37.49 -2.98 4.96
CA ARG A 161 36.87 -2.32 6.14
C ARG A 161 37.13 -0.81 6.19
N GLU A 162 38.32 -0.38 5.82
CA GLU A 162 38.63 1.07 5.72
C GLU A 162 37.78 1.73 4.62
N LEU A 163 37.66 1.08 3.47
CA LEU A 163 36.84 1.56 2.37
C LEU A 163 35.35 1.58 2.74
N GLU A 164 34.83 0.56 3.41
CA GLU A 164 33.44 0.52 3.92
C GLU A 164 33.16 1.67 4.88
N ARG A 165 34.09 2.01 5.76
CA ARG A 165 33.97 3.18 6.66
C ARG A 165 33.96 4.49 5.89
N LEU A 166 34.81 4.63 4.88
CA LEU A 166 34.78 5.82 4.02
C LEU A 166 33.46 5.94 3.29
N ILE A 167 32.97 4.85 2.72
CA ILE A 167 31.69 4.80 2.02
C ILE A 167 30.54 5.21 2.96
N LYS A 168 30.50 4.68 4.19
CA LYS A 168 29.48 5.07 5.19
C LYS A 168 29.49 6.58 5.43
N LYS A 169 30.67 7.20 5.64
CA LYS A 169 30.80 8.64 5.90
C LYS A 169 30.38 9.49 4.69
N GLU A 170 30.85 9.11 3.52
CA GLU A 170 30.53 9.82 2.27
C GLU A 170 29.05 9.70 1.89
N PHE A 171 28.45 8.53 2.12
CA PHE A 171 27.01 8.35 1.91
C PHE A 171 26.18 9.15 2.90
N ALA A 172 26.57 9.15 4.19
CA ALA A 172 25.88 9.94 5.23
C ALA A 172 25.91 11.44 4.90
N LEU A 173 27.05 11.97 4.42
CA LEU A 173 27.16 13.37 4.00
C LEU A 173 26.09 13.76 2.97
N TRP A 174 25.79 12.88 2.02
CA TRP A 174 24.76 13.12 1.01
C TRP A 174 23.36 12.78 1.55
N ALA A 175 23.19 11.65 2.21
CA ALA A 175 21.91 11.11 2.60
C ALA A 175 21.23 11.89 3.74
N GLU A 176 22.01 12.46 4.66
CA GLU A 176 21.51 13.26 5.79
C GLU A 176 21.24 14.73 5.42
N SER A 177 21.65 15.15 4.24
CA SER A 177 21.42 16.49 3.73
C SER A 177 20.12 16.59 2.95
N SER A 178 19.36 17.69 3.12
CA SER A 178 18.19 18.00 2.29
C SER A 178 18.53 18.21 0.80
N LEU A 179 19.80 18.47 0.50
CA LEU A 179 20.28 18.59 -0.87
C LEU A 179 20.19 17.30 -1.69
N CYS A 180 19.93 16.16 -1.10
CA CYS A 180 19.60 14.94 -1.85
C CYS A 180 18.22 15.01 -2.50
N ASP A 181 17.30 15.82 -1.95
CA ASP A 181 15.98 16.12 -2.52
C ASP A 181 16.08 17.22 -3.58
N ASN A 182 15.40 17.04 -4.71
CA ASN A 182 15.30 18.09 -5.73
C ASN A 182 14.56 19.34 -5.24
N ASN A 183 13.70 19.19 -4.25
CA ASN A 183 12.92 20.28 -3.65
C ASN A 183 13.61 20.90 -2.43
N ASP A 184 14.75 20.36 -2.03
CA ASP A 184 15.57 20.80 -0.87
C ASP A 184 14.80 20.87 0.45
N GLN A 185 13.91 19.87 0.67
CA GLN A 185 13.05 19.80 1.85
C GLN A 185 13.40 18.62 2.76
N ASN A 186 13.67 17.45 2.16
CA ASN A 186 13.78 16.19 2.89
C ASN A 186 15.16 15.57 2.70
N ASN A 187 15.65 14.91 3.73
CA ASN A 187 16.82 14.05 3.60
C ASN A 187 16.43 12.69 2.98
N PHE A 188 17.43 11.86 2.65
CA PHE A 188 17.16 10.58 1.98
C PHE A 188 16.29 9.63 2.80
N TYR A 189 16.39 9.65 4.11
CA TYR A 189 15.62 8.79 5.00
C TYR A 189 14.15 9.23 5.09
N GLU A 190 13.90 10.53 5.05
CA GLU A 190 12.54 11.10 4.95
C GLU A 190 11.92 10.82 3.58
N LEU A 191 12.71 10.94 2.49
CA LEU A 191 12.26 10.54 1.15
C LEU A 191 11.89 9.06 1.09
N GLN A 192 12.61 8.17 1.80
CA GLN A 192 12.23 6.76 1.90
C GLN A 192 10.86 6.58 2.57
N GLN A 193 10.58 7.33 3.64
CA GLN A 193 9.29 7.25 4.35
C GLN A 193 8.15 7.73 3.46
N ILE A 194 8.34 8.83 2.73
CA ILE A 194 7.34 9.38 1.80
C ILE A 194 7.10 8.38 0.67
N ALA A 195 8.15 7.95 -0.02
CA ALA A 195 8.04 7.03 -1.15
C ALA A 195 7.38 5.69 -0.77
N PHE A 196 7.70 5.16 0.42
CA PHE A 196 7.09 3.93 0.92
C PHE A 196 5.59 4.14 1.26
N THR A 197 5.24 5.29 1.85
CA THR A 197 3.86 5.63 2.19
C THR A 197 3.02 5.80 0.93
N ASP A 198 3.56 6.47 -0.08
CA ASP A 198 2.90 6.70 -1.36
C ASP A 198 2.75 5.40 -2.16
N TRP A 199 3.75 4.52 -2.11
CA TRP A 199 3.60 3.16 -2.64
C TRP A 199 2.41 2.43 -1.98
N LEU A 200 2.25 2.47 -0.66
CA LEU A 200 1.13 1.83 0.01
C LEU A 200 -0.23 2.48 -0.35
N ARG A 201 -0.30 3.82 -0.36
CA ARG A 201 -1.54 4.56 -0.59
C ARG A 201 -1.99 4.54 -2.04
N ASN A 202 -1.04 4.69 -2.95
CA ASN A 202 -1.27 4.86 -4.38
C ASN A 202 -1.07 3.57 -5.18
N GLY A 203 -0.42 2.57 -4.57
CA GLY A 203 0.00 1.32 -5.20
C GLY A 203 1.38 1.38 -5.86
N GLU A 204 1.89 2.59 -6.07
CA GLU A 204 3.16 2.84 -6.77
C GLU A 204 3.69 4.23 -6.47
N GLU A 205 5.00 4.41 -6.63
CA GLU A 205 5.65 5.72 -6.56
C GLU A 205 6.76 5.80 -7.62
N PHE A 206 7.03 7.00 -8.11
CA PHE A 206 8.07 7.24 -9.11
C PHE A 206 9.13 8.18 -8.56
N VAL A 207 10.39 7.87 -8.85
CA VAL A 207 11.51 8.70 -8.42
C VAL A 207 12.33 9.12 -9.63
N LEU A 208 12.27 10.39 -9.95
CA LEU A 208 13.02 10.98 -11.05
C LEU A 208 14.44 11.33 -10.59
N ILE A 209 15.41 10.80 -11.30
CA ILE A 209 16.83 11.05 -11.02
C ILE A 209 17.25 12.35 -11.70
N LYS A 210 17.73 13.28 -10.91
CA LYS A 210 18.21 14.60 -11.33
C LYS A 210 19.67 14.80 -10.90
N TYR A 211 20.33 15.73 -11.54
CA TYR A 211 21.65 16.18 -11.14
C TYR A 211 21.62 17.71 -11.01
N GLY A 212 21.87 18.17 -9.79
CA GLY A 212 21.93 19.59 -9.46
C GLY A 212 23.18 20.28 -10.01
N LYS A 213 23.31 21.55 -9.74
CA LYS A 213 24.55 22.30 -9.98
C LYS A 213 25.58 21.90 -8.94
N GLU A 214 26.85 21.96 -9.31
CA GLU A 214 27.96 21.79 -8.40
C GLU A 214 27.98 22.89 -7.33
N GLN A 215 28.19 22.49 -6.08
CA GLN A 215 28.20 23.39 -4.92
C GLN A 215 29.42 23.07 -4.08
N SER A 216 30.13 24.08 -3.60
CA SER A 216 31.37 23.90 -2.82
C SER A 216 31.17 23.16 -1.50
N TYR A 217 29.97 23.25 -0.92
CA TYR A 217 29.59 22.62 0.35
C TYR A 217 28.93 21.24 0.22
N MET A 218 28.56 20.83 -1.00
CA MET A 218 27.99 19.51 -1.30
C MET A 218 28.64 18.95 -2.58
N PRO A 219 29.54 17.98 -2.45
CA PRO A 219 30.27 17.45 -3.59
C PRO A 219 29.43 16.57 -4.51
N TYR A 220 28.25 16.14 -4.06
CA TYR A 220 27.34 15.30 -4.81
C TYR A 220 26.27 16.12 -5.51
N ARG A 221 26.06 15.83 -6.79
CA ARG A 221 25.06 16.50 -7.64
C ARG A 221 23.77 15.71 -7.75
N LEU A 222 23.78 14.43 -7.35
CA LEU A 222 22.61 13.54 -7.38
C LEU A 222 21.49 14.14 -6.56
N ARG A 223 20.29 14.25 -7.17
CA ARG A 223 19.04 14.74 -6.58
C ARG A 223 17.93 13.79 -6.92
N LEU A 224 17.05 13.54 -5.97
CA LEU A 224 15.88 12.71 -6.12
C LEU A 224 14.64 13.61 -6.18
N LYS A 225 13.73 13.32 -7.09
CA LYS A 225 12.43 13.99 -7.15
C LYS A 225 11.34 12.94 -7.14
N LEU A 226 10.60 12.87 -6.05
CA LEU A 226 9.39 12.04 -5.97
C LEU A 226 8.31 12.62 -6.91
N VAL A 227 7.60 11.73 -7.59
CA VAL A 227 6.55 12.08 -8.54
C VAL A 227 5.37 11.15 -8.32
N GLU A 228 4.31 11.70 -7.79
CA GLU A 228 3.10 10.92 -7.52
C GLU A 228 2.55 10.25 -8.77
N ALA A 229 1.99 9.07 -8.55
CA ALA A 229 1.49 8.17 -9.57
C ALA A 229 0.46 8.78 -10.54
N ASP A 230 -0.31 9.79 -10.11
CA ASP A 230 -1.30 10.50 -10.94
C ASP A 230 -0.64 11.31 -12.05
N ARG A 231 0.56 11.82 -11.80
CA ARG A 231 1.30 12.62 -12.78
C ARG A 231 1.91 11.78 -13.90
N ILE A 232 1.94 10.45 -13.74
CA ILE A 232 2.31 9.52 -14.80
C ILE A 232 1.03 9.15 -15.54
N CYS A 233 0.76 9.85 -16.63
CA CYS A 233 -0.45 9.71 -17.43
C CYS A 233 -0.17 9.97 -18.91
N THR A 234 -1.05 9.47 -19.77
CA THR A 234 -0.93 9.67 -21.23
C THR A 234 -1.30 11.11 -21.60
N GLU A 235 -0.58 11.66 -22.57
CA GLU A 235 -0.84 13.03 -23.08
C GLU A 235 -2.24 13.13 -23.69
N GLY A 236 -3.00 14.13 -23.27
CA GLY A 236 -4.38 14.36 -23.72
C GLY A 236 -5.42 13.57 -22.92
N SER A 237 -5.01 12.81 -21.91
CA SER A 237 -5.93 12.23 -20.93
C SER A 237 -6.65 13.34 -20.17
N LEU A 238 -7.97 13.42 -20.35
CA LEU A 238 -8.83 14.36 -19.64
C LEU A 238 -9.17 13.82 -18.24
N GLU A 239 -9.57 14.71 -17.35
CA GLU A 239 -9.97 14.38 -16.00
C GLU A 239 -10.96 13.22 -15.97
N GLY A 240 -10.55 12.10 -15.39
CA GLY A 240 -11.47 10.99 -15.07
C GLY A 240 -11.73 9.99 -16.15
N GLU A 241 -11.30 10.20 -17.37
CA GLU A 241 -11.41 9.17 -18.37
C GLU A 241 -10.32 8.13 -18.18
N TYR A 242 -10.74 6.87 -18.18
CA TYR A 242 -9.90 5.74 -18.48
C TYR A 242 -9.24 6.09 -19.81
N ASP A 243 -7.94 6.28 -19.78
CA ASP A 243 -7.14 6.56 -20.96
C ASP A 243 -7.11 5.27 -21.79
N GLY A 244 -8.30 5.02 -22.34
CA GLY A 244 -8.59 3.81 -23.09
C GLY A 244 -7.60 3.65 -24.18
N TYR A 245 -6.56 2.92 -23.93
CA TYR A 245 -5.82 2.24 -24.95
C TYR A 245 -5.06 3.06 -25.99
N ASN A 246 -3.76 3.00 -25.87
CA ASN A 246 -2.93 2.91 -27.05
C ASN A 246 -2.84 4.19 -27.87
N LYS A 247 -2.34 5.23 -27.23
CA LYS A 247 -1.64 6.21 -28.07
C LYS A 247 -0.42 5.50 -28.64
N LYS A 248 -0.51 5.12 -29.91
CA LYS A 248 0.64 4.56 -30.63
C LYS A 248 1.56 5.73 -30.96
N GLU A 249 2.76 5.68 -30.43
CA GLU A 249 3.77 6.68 -30.75
C GLU A 249 4.32 6.51 -32.18
N LYS A 250 4.90 7.59 -32.73
CA LYS A 250 5.51 7.58 -34.08
C LYS A 250 6.60 6.52 -34.23
N ASN A 251 7.24 6.11 -33.13
CA ASN A 251 8.25 5.06 -33.09
C ASN A 251 7.68 3.63 -33.07
N GLY A 252 6.34 3.51 -33.06
CA GLY A 252 5.64 2.22 -33.06
C GLY A 252 5.42 1.61 -31.66
N ASN A 253 5.84 2.27 -30.59
CA ASN A 253 5.58 1.89 -29.21
C ASN A 253 4.13 2.21 -28.80
N TYR A 254 3.66 1.60 -27.71
CA TYR A 254 2.35 1.86 -27.12
C TYR A 254 2.51 2.59 -25.79
N ILE A 255 1.68 3.61 -25.55
CA ILE A 255 1.59 4.27 -24.24
C ILE A 255 0.35 3.74 -23.52
N MET A 256 0.53 3.23 -22.32
CA MET A 256 -0.54 2.75 -21.44
C MET A 256 -0.46 3.50 -20.12
N ASN A 257 -1.43 4.36 -19.86
CA ASN A 257 -1.49 5.15 -18.61
C ASN A 257 -0.15 5.81 -18.25
N GLY A 258 0.49 6.45 -19.25
CA GLY A 258 1.77 7.13 -19.09
C GLY A 258 3.02 6.22 -19.14
N VAL A 259 2.87 4.92 -19.25
CA VAL A 259 3.98 3.96 -19.43
C VAL A 259 4.11 3.59 -20.90
N GLU A 260 5.24 3.92 -21.51
CA GLU A 260 5.55 3.56 -22.90
C GLU A 260 6.24 2.20 -22.96
N ILE A 261 5.65 1.28 -23.70
CA ILE A 261 6.14 -0.08 -23.89
C ILE A 261 6.43 -0.35 -25.37
N ASP A 262 7.43 -1.17 -25.63
CA ASP A 262 7.71 -1.66 -26.98
C ASP A 262 6.80 -2.85 -27.36
N LYS A 263 7.02 -3.37 -28.57
CA LYS A 263 6.26 -4.51 -29.10
C LYS A 263 6.46 -5.82 -28.31
N GLU A 264 7.54 -5.90 -27.56
CA GLU A 264 7.92 -7.06 -26.73
C GLU A 264 7.45 -6.92 -25.28
N GLY A 265 6.75 -5.81 -24.94
CA GLY A 265 6.26 -5.54 -23.59
C GLY A 265 7.30 -4.90 -22.64
N ARG A 266 8.47 -4.47 -23.15
CA ARG A 266 9.47 -3.81 -22.30
C ARG A 266 9.11 -2.35 -22.09
N VAL A 267 9.23 -1.88 -20.85
CA VAL A 267 9.06 -0.47 -20.50
C VAL A 267 10.26 0.34 -21.00
N ILE A 268 10.00 1.29 -21.90
CA ILE A 268 11.00 2.15 -22.55
C ILE A 268 11.05 3.52 -21.90
N ALA A 269 9.89 4.14 -21.63
CA ALA A 269 9.81 5.50 -21.11
C ALA A 269 8.56 5.69 -20.25
N TYR A 270 8.54 6.80 -19.53
CA TYR A 270 7.39 7.29 -18.77
C TYR A 270 7.03 8.70 -19.22
N HIS A 271 5.74 8.98 -19.31
CA HIS A 271 5.20 10.29 -19.65
C HIS A 271 4.72 10.99 -18.39
N ILE A 272 5.38 12.08 -18.03
CA ILE A 272 5.17 12.83 -16.79
C ILE A 272 4.46 14.13 -17.09
N CYS A 273 3.27 14.32 -16.53
CA CYS A 273 2.56 15.60 -16.58
C CYS A 273 3.22 16.63 -15.64
N SER A 274 3.31 17.88 -16.06
CA SER A 274 3.89 18.98 -15.26
C SER A 274 3.10 19.23 -13.98
N GLU A 275 1.79 19.00 -14.01
CA GLU A 275 0.83 19.25 -12.94
C GLU A 275 -0.06 18.04 -12.71
N PHE A 276 -0.87 18.05 -11.64
CA PHE A 276 -1.87 17.03 -11.44
C PHE A 276 -2.92 17.08 -12.55
N PRO A 277 -3.23 15.95 -13.21
CA PRO A 277 -4.18 15.93 -14.32
C PRO A 277 -5.58 16.42 -13.93
N GLY A 278 -6.02 16.14 -12.69
CA GLY A 278 -7.33 16.50 -12.16
C GLY A 278 -7.46 17.94 -11.66
N GLU A 279 -6.39 18.70 -11.55
CA GLU A 279 -6.46 20.08 -11.09
C GLU A 279 -6.76 21.03 -12.24
N LYS A 280 -7.70 21.96 -12.00
CA LYS A 280 -8.02 23.05 -12.90
C LYS A 280 -6.97 24.15 -12.74
N GLY A 281 -5.88 24.07 -13.49
CA GLY A 281 -4.84 25.08 -13.52
C GLY A 281 -5.01 26.05 -14.71
N ILE A 282 -4.50 27.28 -14.54
CA ILE A 282 -4.43 28.28 -15.60
C ILE A 282 -3.30 27.93 -16.61
N ALA A 283 -2.33 27.16 -16.18
CA ALA A 283 -1.19 26.75 -16.99
C ALA A 283 -1.55 25.62 -17.96
N THR A 284 -1.01 25.68 -19.17
CA THR A 284 -1.13 24.61 -20.15
C THR A 284 -0.31 23.40 -19.64
N LYS A 285 -0.98 22.30 -19.35
CA LYS A 285 -0.33 21.04 -18.95
C LYS A 285 0.66 20.59 -20.02
N LYS A 286 1.86 20.22 -19.60
CA LYS A 286 2.93 19.74 -20.49
C LYS A 286 3.34 18.34 -20.05
N TRP A 287 3.56 17.48 -21.03
CA TRP A 287 4.06 16.13 -20.79
C TRP A 287 5.53 16.05 -21.17
N THR A 288 6.31 15.47 -20.28
CA THR A 288 7.73 15.19 -20.50
C THR A 288 7.94 13.68 -20.61
N ARG A 289 8.45 13.24 -21.75
CA ARG A 289 8.84 11.85 -21.95
C ARG A 289 10.21 11.62 -21.33
N VAL A 290 10.29 10.71 -20.36
CA VAL A 290 11.52 10.32 -19.67
C VAL A 290 11.85 8.87 -19.97
N LEU A 291 12.99 8.62 -20.58
CA LEU A 291 13.47 7.26 -20.82
C LEU A 291 13.73 6.54 -19.48
N LYS A 292 13.31 5.29 -19.37
CA LYS A 292 13.55 4.46 -18.17
C LYS A 292 15.04 4.39 -17.83
N ARG A 293 15.89 4.25 -18.86
CA ARG A 293 17.36 4.18 -18.71
C ARG A 293 18.05 5.10 -19.69
N GLY A 294 19.19 5.61 -19.31
CA GLY A 294 20.07 6.39 -20.18
C GLY A 294 20.71 5.51 -21.25
N ASN A 295 20.63 5.93 -22.51
CA ASN A 295 21.13 5.17 -23.66
C ASN A 295 22.65 4.91 -23.61
N ARG A 296 23.42 5.82 -22.99
CA ARG A 296 24.88 5.72 -22.91
C ARG A 296 25.37 5.01 -21.66
N THR A 297 24.74 5.27 -20.53
CA THR A 297 25.19 4.79 -19.21
C THR A 297 24.46 3.53 -18.75
N GLY A 298 23.27 3.26 -19.29
CA GLY A 298 22.39 2.22 -18.78
C GLY A 298 21.78 2.52 -17.41
N ASN A 299 22.19 3.62 -16.76
CA ASN A 299 21.65 4.02 -15.46
C ASN A 299 20.17 4.41 -15.56
N PRO A 300 19.36 4.16 -14.53
CA PRO A 300 17.97 4.60 -14.50
C PRO A 300 17.88 6.14 -14.47
N ASN A 301 17.00 6.72 -15.27
CA ASN A 301 16.61 8.13 -15.18
C ASN A 301 15.38 8.31 -14.30
N ILE A 302 14.61 7.24 -14.14
CA ILE A 302 13.43 7.18 -13.30
C ILE A 302 13.33 5.78 -12.69
N LEU A 303 13.06 5.72 -11.39
CA LEU A 303 12.74 4.48 -10.68
C LEU A 303 11.23 4.37 -10.57
N HIS A 304 10.71 3.17 -10.64
CA HIS A 304 9.30 2.87 -10.46
C HIS A 304 9.19 1.84 -9.34
N ILE A 305 8.63 2.27 -8.22
CA ILE A 305 8.45 1.48 -7.01
C ILE A 305 7.04 0.94 -7.03
N PHE A 306 6.86 -0.35 -7.22
CA PHE A 306 5.55 -1.01 -7.14
C PHE A 306 5.72 -2.52 -6.98
N ASN A 307 4.67 -3.18 -6.48
CA ASN A 307 4.60 -4.63 -6.42
C ASN A 307 3.78 -5.16 -7.60
N GLY A 308 4.40 -5.95 -8.46
CA GLY A 308 3.71 -6.64 -9.54
C GLY A 308 3.11 -7.95 -9.03
N GLU A 309 1.78 -8.03 -9.00
CA GLU A 309 1.05 -9.25 -8.60
C GLU A 309 0.78 -10.20 -9.78
N ARG A 310 0.80 -9.67 -11.00
CA ARG A 310 0.56 -10.42 -12.22
C ARG A 310 1.63 -10.13 -13.28
N ALA A 311 1.93 -11.14 -14.11
CA ALA A 311 2.78 -10.92 -15.29
C ALA A 311 2.15 -9.86 -16.21
N ASP A 312 2.98 -9.05 -16.87
CA ASP A 312 2.56 -7.95 -17.75
C ASP A 312 1.74 -6.83 -17.05
N GLN A 313 1.90 -6.70 -15.76
CA GLN A 313 1.39 -5.57 -14.99
C GLN A 313 2.40 -4.41 -15.06
N TYR A 314 1.95 -3.23 -15.51
CA TYR A 314 2.80 -2.04 -15.69
C TYR A 314 2.55 -0.94 -14.67
N ARG A 315 1.48 -1.03 -13.89
CA ARG A 315 1.09 -0.05 -12.88
C ARG A 315 0.72 -0.74 -11.58
N GLY A 316 0.94 -0.07 -10.47
CA GLY A 316 0.69 -0.61 -9.14
C GLY A 316 -0.79 -0.57 -8.71
N VAL A 317 -1.12 -1.40 -7.73
CA VAL A 317 -2.44 -1.45 -7.06
C VAL A 317 -2.25 -1.01 -5.60
N PRO A 318 -3.12 -0.12 -5.06
CA PRO A 318 -3.03 0.31 -3.68
C PRO A 318 -3.10 -0.84 -2.68
N PHE A 319 -2.30 -0.75 -1.61
CA PHE A 319 -2.25 -1.74 -0.54
C PHE A 319 -3.63 -2.01 0.09
N LEU A 320 -4.46 -0.97 0.21
CA LEU A 320 -5.81 -1.07 0.77
C LEU A 320 -6.86 -1.62 -0.22
N ALA A 321 -6.53 -1.79 -1.50
CA ALA A 321 -7.50 -2.16 -2.54
C ALA A 321 -8.43 -3.33 -2.16
N PRO A 322 -7.94 -4.47 -1.63
CA PRO A 322 -8.80 -5.62 -1.31
C PRO A 322 -9.74 -5.38 -0.12
N VAL A 323 -9.51 -4.34 0.68
CA VAL A 323 -10.25 -4.08 1.93
C VAL A 323 -11.00 -2.75 1.95
N ILE A 324 -11.00 -2.01 0.82
CA ILE A 324 -11.68 -0.69 0.72
C ILE A 324 -13.14 -0.79 1.15
N GLU A 325 -13.88 -1.78 0.66
CA GLU A 325 -15.29 -1.95 0.97
C GLU A 325 -15.50 -2.27 2.45
N SER A 326 -14.76 -3.23 3.00
CA SER A 326 -14.84 -3.62 4.40
C SER A 326 -14.50 -2.47 5.35
N LEU A 327 -13.47 -1.69 5.03
CA LEU A 327 -13.09 -0.49 5.79
C LEU A 327 -14.20 0.57 5.76
N LYS A 328 -14.80 0.84 4.59
CA LYS A 328 -15.89 1.82 4.47
C LYS A 328 -17.13 1.38 5.20
N GLN A 329 -17.48 0.09 5.11
CA GLN A 329 -18.60 -0.48 5.84
C GLN A 329 -18.40 -0.42 7.37
N LEU A 330 -17.21 -0.75 7.84
CA LEU A 330 -16.88 -0.66 9.26
C LEU A 330 -16.94 0.78 9.78
N THR A 331 -16.44 1.75 9.03
CA THR A 331 -16.53 3.17 9.38
C THR A 331 -17.99 3.60 9.51
N ARG A 332 -18.83 3.28 8.52
CA ARG A 332 -20.27 3.60 8.56
C ARG A 332 -20.98 2.94 9.73
N TYR A 333 -20.65 1.71 10.05
CA TYR A 333 -21.23 1.00 11.17
C TYR A 333 -20.86 1.65 12.50
N THR A 334 -19.60 2.01 12.70
CA THR A 334 -19.14 2.70 13.91
C THR A 334 -19.78 4.09 14.04
N GLU A 335 -19.90 4.84 12.95
CA GLU A 335 -20.61 6.13 12.92
C GLU A 335 -22.09 5.98 13.33
N ALA A 336 -22.77 4.96 12.79
CA ALA A 336 -24.17 4.68 13.11
C ALA A 336 -24.34 4.29 14.59
N GLU A 337 -23.47 3.47 15.16
CA GLU A 337 -23.52 3.09 16.59
C GLU A 337 -23.23 4.28 17.50
N ILE A 338 -22.29 5.15 17.15
CA ILE A 338 -22.02 6.39 17.89
C ILE A 338 -23.26 7.30 17.84
N MET A 339 -23.88 7.47 16.67
CA MET A 339 -25.08 8.29 16.52
C MET A 339 -26.24 7.71 17.34
N ALA A 340 -26.45 6.38 17.31
CA ALA A 340 -27.46 5.72 18.12
C ALA A 340 -27.20 5.92 19.63
N ALA A 341 -25.94 5.84 20.06
CA ALA A 341 -25.59 6.10 21.47
C ALA A 341 -25.82 7.57 21.86
N VAL A 342 -25.54 8.52 20.97
CA VAL A 342 -25.83 9.95 21.18
C VAL A 342 -27.34 10.17 21.29
N ILE A 343 -28.14 9.64 20.36
CA ILE A 343 -29.62 9.75 20.38
C ILE A 343 -30.17 9.14 21.68
N ASN A 344 -29.68 7.95 22.07
CA ASN A 344 -30.12 7.31 23.31
C ASN A 344 -29.77 8.13 24.58
N SER A 345 -28.68 8.91 24.53
CA SER A 345 -28.30 9.81 25.63
C SER A 345 -29.11 11.10 25.69
N MET A 346 -29.81 11.43 24.61
CA MET A 346 -30.69 12.60 24.48
C MET A 346 -32.13 12.31 24.82
N PHE A 347 -32.46 11.15 25.43
CA PHE A 347 -33.82 10.79 25.72
C PHE A 347 -34.50 11.88 26.54
N SER A 348 -35.53 12.50 25.92
CA SER A 348 -36.45 13.41 26.57
C SER A 348 -37.49 12.58 27.36
N ILE A 349 -37.85 13.06 28.53
CA ILE A 349 -38.95 12.45 29.32
C ILE A 349 -40.26 12.91 28.72
N PHE A 350 -41.07 11.97 28.26
CA PHE A 350 -42.45 12.26 27.82
C PHE A 350 -43.38 11.96 28.96
N VAL A 351 -44.15 12.98 29.40
CA VAL A 351 -45.15 12.83 30.45
C VAL A 351 -46.52 12.71 29.79
N LYS A 352 -47.10 11.52 29.89
CA LYS A 352 -48.48 11.28 29.44
C LYS A 352 -49.44 11.67 30.57
N THR A 353 -50.32 12.63 30.33
CA THR A 353 -51.36 13.02 31.25
C THR A 353 -52.71 12.46 30.76
N GLU A 354 -53.39 11.67 31.57
CA GLU A 354 -54.72 11.12 31.25
C GLU A 354 -55.86 12.09 31.53
N ASP A 355 -55.65 13.11 32.39
CA ASP A 355 -56.61 14.11 32.75
C ASP A 355 -56.16 15.53 32.41
N ALA A 356 -57.01 16.27 31.69
CA ALA A 356 -56.71 17.65 31.29
C ALA A 356 -56.77 18.68 32.45
N GLU A 357 -57.20 18.28 33.65
CA GLU A 357 -57.38 19.17 34.81
C GLU A 357 -56.08 19.39 35.63
N GLY A 358 -54.96 18.65 35.32
CA GLY A 358 -53.71 18.74 36.08
C GLY A 358 -52.65 19.66 35.50
N VAL A 359 -52.83 20.26 34.34
CA VAL A 359 -51.78 21.03 33.63
C VAL A 359 -51.77 22.51 33.99
N SER A 360 -52.79 23.03 34.70
CA SER A 360 -52.90 24.46 34.98
C SER A 360 -52.04 24.98 36.16
N ASP A 361 -51.41 24.08 36.94
CA ASP A 361 -50.71 24.51 38.17
C ASP A 361 -49.19 24.65 38.02
N PHE A 362 -48.62 24.46 36.83
CA PHE A 362 -47.18 24.60 36.64
C PHE A 362 -46.73 25.83 35.83
N SER A 363 -47.69 26.67 35.41
CA SER A 363 -47.40 28.00 34.85
C SER A 363 -47.47 29.08 35.92
N GLY A 364 -46.51 29.09 36.81
CA GLY A 364 -46.27 30.23 37.69
C GLY A 364 -45.39 31.22 36.97
N ALA A 365 -45.97 32.18 36.25
CA ALA A 365 -45.40 33.51 36.05
C ALA A 365 -46.40 34.41 35.30
N ASP A 366 -46.80 35.43 36.00
CA ASP A 366 -47.23 36.77 35.61
C ASP A 366 -48.30 36.94 34.49
N ASP A 367 -49.49 37.30 35.00
CA ASP A 367 -50.48 38.11 34.31
C ASP A 367 -49.81 39.39 33.76
N ASP A 368 -50.07 39.61 32.50
CA ASP A 368 -50.30 40.88 31.78
C ASP A 368 -49.72 40.77 30.37
N LEU A 369 -50.61 40.50 29.41
CA LEU A 369 -50.76 41.23 28.15
C LEU A 369 -51.62 40.39 27.17
N GLU A 370 -52.84 40.88 26.95
CA GLU A 370 -53.71 40.46 25.85
C GLU A 370 -53.08 40.86 24.53
N GLU A 371 -52.79 39.89 23.65
CA GLU A 371 -52.79 40.09 22.20
C GLU A 371 -53.28 38.83 21.51
N GLU A 372 -54.46 38.95 20.89
CA GLU A 372 -55.00 37.98 19.94
C GLU A 372 -54.07 37.77 18.77
N THR A 373 -53.49 36.60 18.63
CA THR A 373 -52.96 36.14 17.35
C THR A 373 -53.49 34.73 17.07
N ASN A 374 -54.40 34.66 16.09
CA ASN A 374 -54.74 33.44 15.38
C ASN A 374 -53.51 32.97 14.61
N GLY A 375 -52.81 31.99 15.12
CA GLY A 375 -51.74 31.28 14.46
C GLY A 375 -51.84 29.82 14.87
N GLU A 376 -52.03 28.95 13.90
CA GLU A 376 -51.80 27.52 14.07
C GLU A 376 -50.38 27.35 14.55
N GLU A 377 -50.16 27.16 15.86
CA GLU A 377 -48.85 26.76 16.40
C GLU A 377 -48.62 25.32 15.97
N ASP A 378 -47.77 25.13 14.97
CA ASP A 378 -47.05 23.87 14.77
C ASP A 378 -46.27 23.59 16.05
N ASP A 379 -46.79 22.68 16.89
CA ASP A 379 -46.08 22.17 18.08
C ASP A 379 -44.82 21.43 17.62
N GLU A 380 -43.74 22.16 17.37
CA GLU A 380 -42.42 21.58 17.10
C GLU A 380 -41.95 20.85 18.37
N ILE A 381 -41.82 19.52 18.27
CA ILE A 381 -41.25 18.70 19.34
C ILE A 381 -39.75 18.98 19.37
N GLU A 382 -39.27 19.71 20.37
CA GLU A 382 -37.85 19.94 20.58
C GLU A 382 -37.18 18.66 21.11
N ILE A 383 -36.20 18.17 20.35
CA ILE A 383 -35.35 17.05 20.77
C ILE A 383 -33.98 17.62 21.24
N GLY A 384 -33.72 17.57 22.55
CA GLY A 384 -32.49 18.08 23.14
C GLY A 384 -32.17 17.42 24.48
N TYR A 385 -30.98 17.77 25.04
CA TYR A 385 -30.56 17.26 26.34
C TYR A 385 -31.48 17.73 27.47
N GLY A 386 -32.27 16.80 28.04
CA GLY A 386 -33.13 17.07 29.19
C GLY A 386 -34.40 17.84 28.84
N THR A 387 -34.81 17.91 27.57
CA THR A 387 -36.09 18.49 27.18
C THR A 387 -37.24 17.61 27.67
N VAL A 388 -38.22 18.24 28.29
CA VAL A 388 -39.47 17.59 28.73
C VAL A 388 -40.55 17.99 27.75
N ASN A 389 -41.03 17.05 26.92
CA ASN A 389 -42.12 17.28 25.98
C ASN A 389 -43.42 16.74 26.58
N PHE A 390 -44.48 17.54 26.56
CA PHE A 390 -45.84 17.15 27.02
C PHE A 390 -46.64 16.63 25.83
N LEU A 391 -47.27 15.46 26.00
CA LEU A 391 -48.12 14.85 25.00
C LEU A 391 -49.56 15.29 25.20
N LYS A 392 -50.31 15.47 24.10
CA LYS A 392 -51.74 15.77 24.14
C LYS A 392 -52.55 14.56 24.64
N VAL A 393 -53.71 14.82 25.23
CA VAL A 393 -54.61 13.77 25.73
C VAL A 393 -54.97 12.80 24.60
N GLY A 394 -54.66 11.53 24.81
CA GLY A 394 -54.92 10.47 23.81
C GLY A 394 -53.71 10.08 22.96
N GLU A 395 -52.59 10.81 23.04
CA GLU A 395 -51.34 10.41 22.40
C GLU A 395 -50.53 9.48 23.31
N SER A 396 -50.01 8.41 22.75
CA SER A 396 -49.11 7.50 23.46
C SER A 396 -47.88 7.28 22.62
N ILE A 397 -46.73 7.41 23.23
CA ILE A 397 -45.46 7.03 22.57
C ILE A 397 -45.12 5.60 22.97
N GLU A 398 -44.95 4.77 21.97
CA GLU A 398 -44.30 3.49 22.15
C GLU A 398 -42.79 3.76 22.20
N ALA A 399 -42.19 3.65 23.38
CA ALA A 399 -40.76 3.77 23.52
C ALA A 399 -40.10 2.60 22.77
N VAL A 400 -39.61 2.86 21.57
CA VAL A 400 -38.73 1.92 20.90
C VAL A 400 -37.44 1.91 21.71
N GLU A 401 -37.32 0.96 22.64
CA GLU A 401 -36.05 0.71 23.32
C GLU A 401 -35.00 0.34 22.28
N SER A 402 -34.24 1.31 21.84
CA SER A 402 -33.07 1.06 21.03
C SER A 402 -32.02 0.40 21.92
N LYS A 403 -31.81 -0.90 21.73
CA LYS A 403 -30.77 -1.66 22.46
C LYS A 403 -29.35 -1.37 21.89
N HIS A 404 -29.05 -0.09 21.66
CA HIS A 404 -27.73 0.38 21.26
C HIS A 404 -27.00 1.04 22.44
N PRO A 405 -25.66 0.83 22.57
CA PRO A 405 -24.78 0.03 21.70
C PRO A 405 -25.09 -1.47 21.79
N SER A 406 -25.09 -2.13 20.61
CA SER A 406 -25.34 -3.56 20.50
C SER A 406 -24.37 -4.36 21.37
N ALA A 407 -24.88 -5.33 22.16
CA ALA A 407 -24.02 -6.24 22.94
C ALA A 407 -22.97 -6.99 22.08
N ASN A 408 -23.20 -7.08 20.77
CA ASN A 408 -22.30 -7.74 19.82
C ASN A 408 -21.36 -6.78 19.08
N PHE A 409 -21.33 -5.49 19.43
CA PHE A 409 -20.51 -4.47 18.75
C PHE A 409 -19.03 -4.86 18.71
N ASP A 410 -18.43 -5.15 19.86
CA ASP A 410 -17.02 -5.55 20.00
C ASP A 410 -16.70 -6.82 19.19
N GLY A 411 -17.60 -7.82 19.24
CA GLY A 411 -17.43 -9.06 18.48
C GLY A 411 -17.46 -8.83 16.97
N PHE A 412 -18.38 -8.02 16.49
CA PHE A 412 -18.49 -7.68 15.06
C PHE A 412 -17.28 -6.88 14.56
N VAL A 413 -16.92 -5.81 15.27
CA VAL A 413 -15.75 -4.98 14.93
C VAL A 413 -14.48 -5.83 14.92
N SER A 414 -14.30 -6.71 15.90
CA SER A 414 -13.16 -7.62 15.95
C SER A 414 -13.15 -8.61 14.78
N ALA A 415 -14.28 -9.18 14.40
CA ALA A 415 -14.36 -10.12 13.29
C ALA A 415 -14.01 -9.46 11.94
N VAL A 416 -14.56 -8.27 11.68
CA VAL A 416 -14.26 -7.52 10.45
C VAL A 416 -12.78 -7.06 10.44
N SER A 417 -12.28 -6.57 11.57
CA SER A 417 -10.86 -6.16 11.69
C SER A 417 -9.90 -7.33 11.47
N ASN A 418 -10.26 -8.54 11.91
CA ASN A 418 -9.49 -9.75 11.65
C ASN A 418 -9.44 -10.09 10.15
N GLN A 419 -10.56 -9.97 9.43
CA GLN A 419 -10.59 -10.17 7.98
C GLN A 419 -9.74 -9.13 7.24
N ILE A 420 -9.84 -7.86 7.62
CA ILE A 420 -9.01 -6.77 7.08
C ILE A 420 -7.52 -7.07 7.34
N GLY A 421 -7.18 -7.41 8.58
CA GLY A 421 -5.80 -7.75 8.96
C GLY A 421 -5.25 -8.93 8.17
N ALA A 422 -6.04 -9.99 8.00
CA ALA A 422 -5.66 -11.17 7.22
C ALA A 422 -5.39 -10.82 5.75
N ALA A 423 -6.24 -10.00 5.13
CA ALA A 423 -6.06 -9.56 3.75
C ALA A 423 -4.82 -8.67 3.56
N LEU A 424 -4.43 -7.90 4.56
CA LEU A 424 -3.27 -7.01 4.55
C LEU A 424 -1.98 -7.68 5.10
N GLU A 425 -2.06 -8.94 5.53
CA GLU A 425 -0.95 -9.66 6.20
C GLU A 425 -0.46 -8.93 7.47
N ILE A 426 -1.38 -8.32 8.20
CA ILE A 426 -1.12 -7.66 9.49
C ILE A 426 -1.94 -8.37 10.55
N SER A 427 -1.30 -8.84 11.61
CA SER A 427 -2.04 -9.47 12.71
C SER A 427 -2.95 -8.44 13.42
N PRO A 428 -4.08 -8.89 13.97
CA PRO A 428 -5.01 -8.02 14.69
C PRO A 428 -4.35 -7.26 15.84
N GLU A 429 -3.40 -7.89 16.52
CA GLU A 429 -2.65 -7.29 17.63
C GLU A 429 -1.85 -6.06 17.17
N VAL A 430 -1.25 -6.13 15.97
CA VAL A 430 -0.51 -5.00 15.39
C VAL A 430 -1.46 -3.96 14.82
N LEU A 431 -2.54 -4.39 14.15
CA LEU A 431 -3.51 -3.51 13.51
C LEU A 431 -4.28 -2.67 14.53
N LEU A 432 -4.81 -3.32 15.57
CA LEU A 432 -5.61 -2.70 16.64
C LEU A 432 -4.76 -2.19 17.81
N LYS A 433 -3.46 -2.53 17.83
CA LYS A 433 -2.53 -2.29 18.96
C LYS A 433 -3.07 -2.84 20.29
N LYS A 434 -3.83 -3.94 20.24
CA LYS A 434 -4.46 -4.59 21.39
C LYS A 434 -3.88 -6.00 21.58
N PHE A 435 -3.12 -6.18 22.64
CA PHE A 435 -2.48 -7.45 23.00
C PHE A 435 -3.29 -8.11 24.12
N SER A 436 -4.34 -8.84 23.76
CA SER A 436 -5.25 -9.51 24.70
C SER A 436 -5.01 -11.02 24.82
N ASN A 437 -4.20 -11.58 23.91
CA ASN A 437 -3.91 -13.02 23.87
C ASN A 437 -2.78 -13.41 24.83
N ASN A 438 -2.62 -14.72 25.05
CA ASN A 438 -1.46 -15.20 25.80
C ASN A 438 -0.15 -14.93 25.04
N PHE A 439 0.96 -14.89 25.76
CA PHE A 439 2.29 -14.57 25.24
C PHE A 439 2.67 -15.38 23.98
N SER A 440 2.42 -16.69 23.98
CA SER A 440 2.81 -17.55 22.86
C SER A 440 2.01 -17.27 21.58
N ALA A 441 0.71 -17.02 21.71
CA ALA A 441 -0.15 -16.68 20.58
C ALA A 441 0.23 -15.32 20.00
N SER A 442 0.41 -14.29 20.84
CA SER A 442 0.84 -12.96 20.42
C SER A 442 2.21 -13.00 19.73
N LYS A 443 3.16 -13.77 20.26
CA LYS A 443 4.47 -13.95 19.61
C LYS A 443 4.36 -14.63 18.25
N GLY A 444 3.50 -15.64 18.12
CA GLY A 444 3.22 -16.29 16.84
C GLY A 444 2.67 -15.30 15.80
N ALA A 445 1.67 -14.52 16.17
CA ALA A 445 1.05 -13.52 15.33
C ALA A 445 2.02 -12.40 14.89
N LEU A 446 2.84 -11.90 15.83
CA LEU A 446 3.88 -10.92 15.54
C LEU A 446 4.95 -11.48 14.58
N ASN A 447 5.38 -12.72 14.76
CA ASN A 447 6.36 -13.35 13.88
C ASN A 447 5.84 -13.49 12.45
N GLU A 448 4.55 -13.82 12.26
CA GLU A 448 3.94 -13.94 10.94
C GLU A 448 3.84 -12.58 10.25
N THR A 449 3.34 -11.57 10.96
CA THR A 449 3.31 -10.19 10.45
C THR A 449 4.71 -9.68 10.09
N TRP A 450 5.72 -10.05 10.89
CA TRP A 450 7.10 -9.62 10.65
C TRP A 450 7.70 -10.20 9.36
N LYS A 451 7.29 -11.41 8.96
CA LYS A 451 7.69 -11.97 7.65
C LYS A 451 7.21 -11.09 6.50
N ALA A 452 5.96 -10.64 6.54
CA ALA A 452 5.39 -9.75 5.54
C ALA A 452 6.11 -8.39 5.52
N PHE A 453 6.41 -7.82 6.68
CA PHE A 453 7.18 -6.56 6.76
C PHE A 453 8.59 -6.70 6.21
N LYS A 454 9.30 -7.79 6.50
CA LYS A 454 10.63 -8.06 5.92
C LYS A 454 10.57 -8.20 4.40
N MET A 455 9.55 -8.86 3.88
CA MET A 455 9.37 -9.03 2.44
C MET A 455 9.13 -7.68 1.76
N ARG A 456 8.21 -6.86 2.26
CA ARG A 456 7.93 -5.51 1.74
C ARG A 456 9.15 -4.59 1.83
N ARG A 457 9.88 -4.64 2.95
CA ARG A 457 11.17 -3.93 3.09
C ARG A 457 12.15 -4.33 2.01
N LYS A 458 12.30 -5.64 1.73
CA LYS A 458 13.24 -6.12 0.71
C LYS A 458 12.87 -5.64 -0.69
N TRP A 459 11.59 -5.63 -1.03
CA TRP A 459 11.13 -5.07 -2.31
C TRP A 459 11.47 -3.59 -2.42
N PHE A 460 11.13 -2.81 -1.41
CA PHE A 460 11.44 -1.38 -1.38
C PHE A 460 12.94 -1.10 -1.45
N VAL A 461 13.75 -1.87 -0.73
CA VAL A 461 15.21 -1.77 -0.81
C VAL A 461 15.70 -2.00 -2.24
N ASN A 462 15.22 -3.05 -2.91
CA ASN A 462 15.67 -3.37 -4.27
C ASN A 462 15.26 -2.30 -5.28
N ASP A 463 14.03 -1.82 -5.20
CA ASP A 463 13.47 -0.90 -6.21
C ASP A 463 13.91 0.55 -5.99
N PHE A 464 14.20 0.93 -4.76
CA PHE A 464 14.54 2.30 -4.41
C PHE A 464 15.93 2.43 -3.78
N CYS A 465 16.12 1.91 -2.56
CA CYS A 465 17.31 2.24 -1.76
C CYS A 465 18.62 1.80 -2.43
N GLN A 466 18.66 0.56 -2.89
CA GLN A 466 19.85 -0.01 -3.54
C GLN A 466 20.13 0.66 -4.90
N ALA A 467 19.09 0.95 -5.67
CA ALA A 467 19.21 1.62 -6.96
C ALA A 467 19.79 3.04 -6.79
N VAL A 468 19.32 3.79 -5.80
CA VAL A 468 19.85 5.12 -5.48
C VAL A 468 21.29 5.04 -4.98
N TYR A 469 21.59 4.08 -4.10
CA TYR A 469 22.94 3.86 -3.59
C TYR A 469 23.95 3.57 -4.72
N GLU A 470 23.57 2.75 -5.70
CA GLU A 470 24.43 2.46 -6.87
C GLU A 470 24.66 3.70 -7.75
N LEU A 471 23.67 4.58 -7.88
CA LEU A 471 23.80 5.85 -8.59
C LEU A 471 24.72 6.81 -7.85
N TRP A 472 24.52 6.98 -6.55
CA TRP A 472 25.37 7.79 -5.69
C TRP A 472 26.82 7.27 -5.70
N PHE A 473 27.01 5.95 -5.57
CA PHE A 473 28.33 5.33 -5.58
C PHE A 473 29.05 5.56 -6.92
N SER A 474 28.32 5.47 -8.03
CA SER A 474 28.86 5.78 -9.36
C SER A 474 29.33 7.23 -9.45
N GLU A 475 28.63 8.17 -8.85
CA GLU A 475 29.05 9.56 -8.76
C GLU A 475 30.29 9.72 -7.85
N ALA A 476 30.32 9.09 -6.68
CA ALA A 476 31.43 9.12 -5.75
C ALA A 476 32.75 8.61 -6.39
N VAL A 477 32.65 7.55 -7.18
CA VAL A 477 33.83 7.03 -7.94
C VAL A 477 34.21 7.97 -9.08
N SER A 478 33.24 8.53 -9.82
CA SER A 478 33.52 9.44 -10.94
C SER A 478 34.15 10.76 -10.51
N THR A 479 33.85 11.23 -9.30
CA THR A 479 34.42 12.44 -8.68
C THR A 479 35.74 12.17 -7.94
N GLY A 480 36.20 10.91 -7.90
CA GLY A 480 37.44 10.52 -7.23
C GLY A 480 37.40 10.50 -5.70
N ARG A 481 36.20 10.64 -5.09
CA ARG A 481 36.03 10.58 -3.64
C ARG A 481 36.14 9.17 -3.08
N ILE A 482 35.75 8.19 -3.89
CA ILE A 482 35.91 6.76 -3.60
C ILE A 482 36.77 6.13 -4.68
N THR A 483 37.86 5.47 -4.28
CA THR A 483 38.73 4.74 -5.20
C THR A 483 38.19 3.33 -5.37
N ALA A 484 37.75 2.98 -6.59
CA ALA A 484 37.21 1.66 -6.93
C ALA A 484 37.75 1.22 -8.32
N PRO A 485 38.95 0.64 -8.39
CA PRO A 485 39.53 0.22 -9.65
C PRO A 485 38.64 -0.79 -10.41
N GLY A 486 38.49 -0.56 -11.73
CA GLY A 486 37.69 -1.44 -12.58
C GLY A 486 36.15 -1.27 -12.47
N TYR A 487 35.66 -0.38 -11.63
CA TYR A 487 34.23 -0.18 -11.35
C TYR A 487 33.36 0.03 -12.60
N PHE A 488 33.81 0.86 -13.54
CA PHE A 488 33.04 1.17 -14.76
C PHE A 488 33.27 0.15 -15.89
N ASN A 489 34.28 -0.71 -15.78
CA ASN A 489 34.67 -1.61 -16.86
C ASN A 489 34.05 -3.01 -16.73
N ASN A 490 33.72 -3.43 -15.50
CA ASN A 490 33.20 -4.78 -15.24
C ASN A 490 31.97 -4.73 -14.30
N PRO A 491 30.81 -5.21 -14.75
CA PRO A 491 29.59 -5.26 -13.92
C PRO A 491 29.74 -6.07 -12.63
N LEU A 492 30.57 -7.14 -12.63
CA LEU A 492 30.80 -7.94 -11.41
C LEU A 492 31.63 -7.16 -10.40
N ILE A 493 32.64 -6.41 -10.85
CA ILE A 493 33.44 -5.51 -9.99
C ILE A 493 32.52 -4.41 -9.44
N LYS A 494 31.66 -3.81 -10.28
CA LYS A 494 30.65 -2.87 -9.82
C LYS A 494 29.80 -3.46 -8.71
N LYS A 495 29.27 -4.68 -8.89
CA LYS A 495 28.46 -5.38 -7.91
C LYS A 495 29.22 -5.64 -6.61
N ALA A 496 30.50 -6.07 -6.70
CA ALA A 496 31.34 -6.36 -5.54
C ALA A 496 31.56 -5.12 -4.65
N TYR A 497 31.71 -3.93 -5.25
CA TYR A 497 31.84 -2.66 -4.51
C TYR A 497 30.51 -2.13 -3.97
N THR A 498 29.39 -2.35 -4.68
CA THR A 498 28.08 -1.78 -4.30
C THR A 498 27.21 -2.73 -3.52
N ASN A 499 27.73 -3.89 -3.15
CA ASN A 499 26.98 -4.80 -2.28
C ASN A 499 26.80 -4.17 -0.90
N ALA A 500 25.54 -4.13 -0.43
CA ALA A 500 25.18 -3.57 0.87
C ALA A 500 24.00 -4.32 1.47
N THR A 501 24.00 -4.43 2.80
CA THR A 501 22.81 -4.79 3.56
C THR A 501 22.13 -3.51 4.06
N TRP A 502 20.81 -3.56 4.22
CA TRP A 502 20.04 -2.39 4.62
C TRP A 502 19.39 -2.64 5.97
N ASN A 503 19.89 -1.93 6.97
CA ASN A 503 19.37 -2.03 8.33
C ASN A 503 18.17 -1.11 8.49
N GLY A 504 17.15 -1.62 9.16
CA GLY A 504 15.92 -0.90 9.46
C GLY A 504 15.37 -1.32 10.81
N PRO A 505 14.12 -0.97 11.13
CA PRO A 505 13.51 -1.32 12.41
C PRO A 505 13.67 -2.78 12.75
N ALA A 506 14.06 -3.05 13.98
CA ALA A 506 14.11 -4.39 14.56
C ALA A 506 12.72 -4.84 15.02
N GLN A 507 12.51 -6.14 15.11
CA GLN A 507 11.31 -6.68 15.74
C GLN A 507 11.36 -6.39 17.24
N GLY A 508 10.29 -5.82 17.80
CA GLY A 508 10.20 -5.60 19.24
C GLY A 508 10.31 -6.92 20.02
N GLN A 509 11.00 -6.87 21.16
CA GLN A 509 11.18 -8.01 22.04
C GLN A 509 10.05 -8.07 23.07
N LEU A 510 9.40 -9.23 23.18
CA LEU A 510 8.36 -9.46 24.19
C LEU A 510 8.95 -9.97 25.51
N ASP A 511 10.04 -10.75 25.45
CA ASP A 511 10.78 -11.28 26.60
C ASP A 511 12.28 -11.15 26.31
N PRO A 512 12.89 -10.03 26.67
CA PRO A 512 14.29 -9.76 26.34
C PRO A 512 15.25 -10.84 26.86
N LEU A 513 15.00 -11.38 28.06
CA LEU A 513 15.88 -12.39 28.66
C LEU A 513 15.88 -13.70 27.86
N LYS A 514 14.70 -14.20 27.49
CA LYS A 514 14.60 -15.44 26.71
C LYS A 514 15.16 -15.25 25.30
N GLU A 515 14.97 -14.07 24.72
CA GLU A 515 15.47 -13.78 23.37
C GLU A 515 16.98 -13.66 23.33
N VAL A 516 17.59 -13.00 24.33
CA VAL A 516 19.06 -12.97 24.48
C VAL A 516 19.63 -14.37 24.70
N ASN A 517 19.02 -15.20 25.56
CA ASN A 517 19.47 -16.57 25.75
C ASN A 517 19.37 -17.42 24.48
N ALA A 518 18.31 -17.25 23.69
CA ALA A 518 18.17 -17.90 22.39
C ALA A 518 19.24 -17.42 21.40
N THR A 519 19.58 -16.14 21.40
CA THR A 519 20.66 -15.56 20.61
C THR A 519 22.01 -16.18 20.96
N VAL A 520 22.33 -16.28 22.26
CA VAL A 520 23.57 -16.94 22.71
C VAL A 520 23.65 -18.36 22.16
N LYS A 521 22.57 -19.14 22.25
CA LYS A 521 22.54 -20.50 21.71
C LYS A 521 22.72 -20.57 20.19
N ARG A 522 22.09 -19.65 19.42
CA ARG A 522 22.30 -19.59 17.97
C ARG A 522 23.75 -19.27 17.60
N LEU A 523 24.38 -18.37 18.34
CA LEU A 523 25.78 -18.01 18.15
C LEU A 523 26.73 -19.17 18.49
N GLU A 524 26.49 -19.86 19.62
CA GLU A 524 27.27 -21.01 20.05
C GLU A 524 27.22 -22.16 19.03
N LEU A 525 26.06 -22.39 18.42
CA LEU A 525 25.83 -23.44 17.42
C LEU A 525 26.22 -23.02 15.98
N GLY A 526 26.68 -21.78 15.76
CA GLY A 526 27.02 -21.26 14.44
C GLY A 526 25.82 -21.09 13.50
N LEU A 527 24.59 -21.00 14.05
CA LEU A 527 23.37 -20.82 13.27
C LEU A 527 23.13 -19.35 12.86
N SER A 528 23.84 -18.41 13.48
CA SER A 528 23.74 -16.99 13.22
C SER A 528 25.08 -16.31 13.50
N THR A 529 25.25 -15.08 13.01
CA THR A 529 26.41 -14.23 13.28
C THR A 529 26.08 -13.14 14.27
N ARG A 530 27.09 -12.62 15.00
CA ARG A 530 26.89 -11.46 15.89
C ARG A 530 26.35 -10.24 15.16
N GLU A 531 26.76 -10.08 13.91
CA GLU A 531 26.29 -9.02 13.03
C GLU A 531 24.79 -9.14 12.77
N ASP A 532 24.31 -10.33 12.37
CA ASP A 532 22.89 -10.57 12.09
C ASP A 532 22.04 -10.44 13.37
N GLU A 533 22.55 -10.93 14.50
CA GLU A 533 21.83 -10.80 15.77
C GLU A 533 21.72 -9.34 16.24
N CYS A 534 22.78 -8.53 16.11
CA CYS A 534 22.70 -7.10 16.40
C CYS A 534 21.69 -6.39 15.51
N ALA A 535 21.73 -6.64 14.20
CA ALA A 535 20.77 -6.06 13.27
C ALA A 535 19.32 -6.50 13.55
N MET A 536 19.11 -7.76 13.98
CA MET A 536 17.77 -8.29 14.30
C MET A 536 17.24 -7.83 15.64
N MET A 537 18.09 -7.67 16.64
CA MET A 537 17.65 -7.38 18.02
C MET A 537 17.40 -5.90 18.27
N ASN A 538 18.28 -5.02 17.77
CA ASN A 538 18.20 -3.58 18.03
C ASN A 538 18.47 -2.70 16.80
N GLY A 539 18.73 -3.31 15.64
CA GLY A 539 19.03 -2.57 14.41
C GLY A 539 20.45 -1.96 14.35
N SER A 540 21.31 -2.26 15.35
CA SER A 540 22.67 -1.71 15.40
C SER A 540 23.66 -2.47 14.52
N ASP A 541 24.81 -1.83 14.27
CA ASP A 541 25.97 -2.42 13.59
C ASP A 541 26.93 -3.02 14.62
N TYR A 542 27.24 -4.31 14.48
CA TYR A 542 28.14 -5.01 15.41
C TYR A 542 29.56 -4.41 15.46
N GLU A 543 30.12 -3.99 14.31
CA GLU A 543 31.45 -3.40 14.28
C GLU A 543 31.50 -2.04 14.99
N ASP A 544 30.47 -1.23 14.82
CA ASP A 544 30.35 0.04 15.51
C ASP A 544 30.16 -0.15 17.02
N ASN A 545 29.37 -1.18 17.42
CA ASN A 545 29.23 -1.55 18.84
C ASN A 545 30.58 -1.99 19.44
N VAL A 546 31.34 -2.84 18.76
CA VAL A 546 32.66 -3.31 19.24
C VAL A 546 33.65 -2.14 19.39
N ARG A 547 33.62 -1.19 18.46
CA ARG A 547 34.47 0.01 18.53
C ARG A 547 34.09 0.89 19.73
N THR A 548 32.81 1.12 19.92
CA THR A 548 32.29 1.89 21.07
C THR A 548 32.69 1.23 22.37
N LEU A 549 32.48 -0.09 22.50
CA LEU A 549 32.88 -0.87 23.68
C LEU A 549 34.40 -0.79 23.95
N ARG A 550 35.21 -0.81 22.89
CA ARG A 550 36.66 -0.62 23.05
C ARG A 550 37.00 0.74 23.65
N ASN A 551 36.40 1.80 23.13
CA ASN A 551 36.61 3.16 23.65
C ASN A 551 36.13 3.30 25.10
N GLU A 552 34.96 2.72 25.42
CA GLU A 552 34.40 2.70 26.79
C GLU A 552 35.34 1.95 27.74
N ASN A 553 35.86 0.79 27.35
CA ASN A 553 36.81 0.01 28.15
C ASN A 553 38.12 0.78 28.37
N GLU A 554 38.61 1.51 27.38
CA GLU A 554 39.80 2.38 27.53
C GLU A 554 39.53 3.55 28.49
N MET A 555 38.34 4.17 28.43
CA MET A 555 37.91 5.20 29.35
C MET A 555 37.78 4.66 30.81
N LEU A 556 37.18 3.49 30.97
CA LEU A 556 37.04 2.83 32.27
C LEU A 556 38.42 2.47 32.88
N LYS A 557 39.36 1.99 32.05
CA LYS A 557 40.73 1.75 32.52
C LYS A 557 41.38 3.03 33.02
N LYS A 558 41.28 4.13 32.29
CA LYS A 558 41.82 5.43 32.69
C LYS A 558 41.16 5.97 33.96
N ALA A 559 39.84 5.79 34.10
CA ALA A 559 39.09 6.23 35.26
C ALA A 559 39.45 5.45 36.56
N ASN A 560 39.85 4.18 36.40
CA ASN A 560 40.26 3.31 37.50
C ASN A 560 41.79 3.32 37.74
N GLU A 561 42.60 4.02 36.94
CA GLU A 561 44.01 4.22 37.22
C GLU A 561 44.16 5.15 38.45
N PRO A 562 44.90 4.73 39.47
CA PRO A 562 45.15 5.62 40.62
C PRO A 562 45.86 6.87 40.12
N LEU A 563 45.40 8.04 40.62
CA LEU A 563 46.08 9.30 40.36
C LEU A 563 47.55 9.14 40.74
N LYS A 564 48.47 9.32 39.82
CA LYS A 564 49.90 9.39 40.16
C LYS A 564 50.07 10.55 41.12
N GLU A 565 50.46 10.24 42.37
CA GLU A 565 50.93 11.25 43.29
C GLU A 565 52.15 11.94 42.61
N ASP A 566 51.99 13.21 42.34
CA ASP A 566 53.13 14.06 41.95
C ASP A 566 54.17 13.93 43.07
N GLY A 567 55.20 13.14 42.84
CA GLY A 567 56.30 13.00 43.77
C GLY A 567 56.97 14.33 44.01
N GLY A 568 56.46 15.02 45.05
CA GLY A 568 57.17 16.16 45.60
C GLY A 568 58.56 15.71 46.01
N LYS A 569 59.56 16.14 45.29
CA LYS A 569 60.96 16.09 45.74
C LYS A 569 61.06 16.82 47.03
N SER A 570 61.11 16.12 48.15
CA SER A 570 61.57 16.70 49.40
C SER A 570 63.06 16.93 49.23
N ASP A 571 63.40 18.19 49.08
CA ASP A 571 64.79 18.67 49.13
C ASP A 571 65.30 18.47 50.57
N GLY A 572 66.03 17.39 50.78
CA GLY A 572 66.74 17.11 51.98
C GLY A 572 67.95 18.02 52.15
N SER A 573 67.77 19.20 52.77
CA SER A 573 68.93 19.93 53.25
C SER A 573 69.41 19.30 54.55
N LYS A 574 70.55 18.66 54.47
CA LYS A 574 71.37 18.36 55.67
C LYS A 574 71.88 19.68 56.29
N ASN A 575 71.69 19.85 57.59
CA ASN A 575 72.69 20.37 58.52
C ASN A 575 72.50 19.71 59.86
#